data_496ad554c5705acc92eab2f1436ee7fb
#
_entry.id   496ad554c5705acc92eab2f1436ee7fb
#
_cell.length_a   1.000
_cell.length_b   1.000
_cell.length_c   1.000
_cell.angle_alpha   90.00
_cell.angle_beta   90.00
_cell.angle_gamma   90.00
#
_symmetry.space_group_name_H-M   'P 1'
#
loop_
_entity.id
_entity.type
_entity.pdbx_description
1 polymer ?
#
loop_
_entity_poly.entity_id
_entity_poly.type
_entity_poly.pdbx_seq_one_letter_code
_entity_poly.pdbx_strand_id
1 'polypeptide(L)'
;MYCVKCGVELEDGVKRCPLCETAVPEIRETEEEFAREYPIININLYEMKMKKVKKAVFMSFFTISIISILEVFFQNLIMYGKLEWGYYAIPSILVFDLGLFVFLDSYRMRTNLFLILTGLTAFFLLLDFGDKKLTWSIGRGIPIVVAFYLISLVFSYVWDKHKSDRLKILNFFIFFVGIFLLVLELIISKKMTWSIFSSIPLFILSIMLRYAYKSYKEEFKRRLHR
;
A
#
# COMPACT_ATOMS: atom_id res chain seq x y z
N MET A 1 -28.96 38.63 9.81
CA MET A 1 -29.58 39.31 8.64
C MET A 1 -29.27 40.81 8.70
N TYR A 2 -29.05 41.51 7.57
CA TYR A 2 -28.70 42.93 7.54
C TYR A 2 -29.77 43.74 6.78
N CYS A 3 -30.05 44.96 7.27
CA CYS A 3 -30.96 45.87 6.59
C CYS A 3 -30.33 46.40 5.29
N VAL A 4 -31.01 46.22 4.14
CA VAL A 4 -30.53 46.64 2.80
C VAL A 4 -30.39 48.18 2.64
N LYS A 5 -31.02 48.99 3.49
CA LYS A 5 -30.98 50.46 3.41
C LYS A 5 -29.96 51.07 4.38
N CYS A 6 -29.88 50.63 5.61
CA CYS A 6 -29.01 51.26 6.62
C CYS A 6 -27.87 50.36 7.11
N GLY A 7 -27.77 49.10 6.66
CA GLY A 7 -26.68 48.18 6.96
C GLY A 7 -26.62 47.63 8.40
N VAL A 8 -27.65 47.94 9.21
CA VAL A 8 -27.69 47.45 10.61
C VAL A 8 -28.00 45.97 10.64
N GLU A 9 -27.34 45.26 11.56
CA GLU A 9 -27.61 43.83 11.81
C GLU A 9 -28.98 43.70 12.51
N LEU A 10 -29.82 42.85 11.98
CA LEU A 10 -31.17 42.58 12.45
C LEU A 10 -31.26 41.15 12.96
N GLU A 11 -32.04 40.96 14.03
CA GLU A 11 -32.39 39.61 14.49
C GLU A 11 -33.24 38.88 13.46
N ASP A 12 -33.19 37.57 13.45
CA ASP A 12 -33.91 36.72 12.49
C ASP A 12 -35.43 36.82 12.76
N GLY A 13 -36.19 37.02 11.68
CA GLY A 13 -37.66 37.14 11.74
C GLY A 13 -38.20 38.56 11.85
N VAL A 14 -37.38 39.62 11.86
CA VAL A 14 -37.81 41.02 11.90
C VAL A 14 -38.33 41.46 10.50
N LYS A 15 -39.61 41.85 10.44
CA LYS A 15 -40.29 42.26 9.18
C LYS A 15 -39.99 43.70 8.75
N ARG A 16 -39.57 44.55 9.67
CA ARG A 16 -39.21 45.97 9.41
C ARG A 16 -38.02 46.38 10.27
N CYS A 17 -37.09 47.08 9.66
CA CYS A 17 -35.93 47.60 10.37
C CYS A 17 -36.34 48.60 11.46
N PRO A 18 -35.93 48.42 12.73
CA PRO A 18 -36.33 49.34 13.82
C PRO A 18 -35.70 50.74 13.71
N LEU A 19 -34.67 50.90 12.88
CA LEU A 19 -33.95 52.18 12.71
C LEU A 19 -34.48 53.02 11.54
N CYS A 20 -34.83 52.40 10.41
CA CYS A 20 -35.20 53.10 9.19
C CYS A 20 -36.59 52.70 8.63
N GLU A 21 -37.33 51.86 9.36
CA GLU A 21 -38.66 51.34 9.01
C GLU A 21 -38.79 50.65 7.64
N THR A 22 -37.66 50.39 6.98
CA THR A 22 -37.63 49.71 5.68
C THR A 22 -38.09 48.25 5.85
N ALA A 23 -38.99 47.79 5.00
CA ALA A 23 -39.41 46.39 4.97
C ALA A 23 -38.22 45.49 4.65
N VAL A 24 -38.03 44.45 5.47
CA VAL A 24 -36.98 43.44 5.25
C VAL A 24 -37.58 42.31 4.43
N PRO A 25 -37.07 42.04 3.22
CA PRO A 25 -37.56 40.92 2.43
C PRO A 25 -37.27 39.60 3.14
N GLU A 26 -38.28 38.76 3.33
CA GLU A 26 -38.11 37.37 3.76
C GLU A 26 -37.42 36.58 2.63
N ILE A 27 -36.12 36.45 2.70
CA ILE A 27 -35.41 35.53 1.83
C ILE A 27 -35.64 34.13 2.42
N ARG A 28 -36.64 33.43 1.92
CA ARG A 28 -36.76 31.98 2.15
C ARG A 28 -35.66 31.30 1.35
N GLU A 29 -34.52 31.11 1.96
CA GLU A 29 -33.53 30.17 1.45
C GLU A 29 -34.11 28.77 1.60
N THR A 30 -34.73 28.25 0.54
CA THR A 30 -34.98 26.82 0.44
C THR A 30 -33.65 26.20 0.11
N GLU A 31 -33.00 25.62 1.12
CA GLU A 31 -31.73 24.86 0.96
C GLU A 31 -31.80 23.84 -0.19
N GLU A 32 -32.99 23.40 -0.56
CA GLU A 32 -33.23 22.47 -1.67
C GLU A 32 -33.04 23.09 -3.07
N GLU A 33 -33.20 24.38 -3.27
CA GLU A 33 -33.07 25.01 -4.58
C GLU A 33 -31.61 25.32 -4.93
N PHE A 34 -30.78 25.68 -3.93
CA PHE A 34 -29.33 25.86 -4.09
C PHE A 34 -28.60 24.54 -4.35
N ALA A 35 -29.06 23.42 -3.78
CA ALA A 35 -28.46 22.11 -3.96
C ALA A 35 -28.62 21.56 -5.40
N ARG A 36 -29.56 22.09 -6.20
CA ARG A 36 -29.79 21.64 -7.58
C ARG A 36 -28.97 22.38 -8.64
N GLU A 37 -28.54 23.59 -8.37
CA GLU A 37 -27.86 24.43 -9.35
C GLU A 37 -26.34 24.21 -9.40
N TYR A 38 -25.73 23.78 -8.29
CA TYR A 38 -24.30 23.54 -8.19
C TYR A 38 -24.02 22.17 -7.55
N PRO A 39 -23.65 21.13 -8.34
CA PRO A 39 -23.23 19.88 -7.74
C PRO A 39 -22.02 20.10 -6.83
N ILE A 40 -22.12 19.73 -5.56
CA ILE A 40 -21.00 19.78 -4.61
C ILE A 40 -20.00 18.70 -5.05
N ILE A 41 -19.08 19.08 -5.91
CA ILE A 41 -17.96 18.21 -6.31
C ILE A 41 -16.93 18.28 -5.18
N ASN A 42 -16.94 17.30 -4.29
CA ASN A 42 -15.89 17.13 -3.30
C ASN A 42 -14.58 16.71 -3.98
N ILE A 43 -13.89 17.67 -4.59
CA ILE A 43 -12.59 17.45 -5.20
C ILE A 43 -11.56 17.37 -4.08
N ASN A 44 -11.09 16.16 -3.77
CA ASN A 44 -9.98 16.00 -2.86
C ASN A 44 -8.67 16.40 -3.56
N LEU A 45 -8.35 17.70 -3.48
CA LEU A 45 -7.15 18.30 -4.07
C LEU A 45 -5.86 17.63 -3.58
N TYR A 46 -5.85 17.12 -2.34
CA TYR A 46 -4.72 16.40 -1.77
C TYR A 46 -4.49 15.07 -2.50
N GLU A 47 -5.55 14.27 -2.70
CA GLU A 47 -5.44 13.00 -3.44
C GLU A 47 -4.99 13.22 -4.89
N MET A 48 -5.51 14.26 -5.54
CA MET A 48 -5.10 14.60 -6.92
C MET A 48 -3.62 14.99 -6.99
N LYS A 49 -3.13 15.80 -6.04
CA LYS A 49 -1.71 16.18 -5.94
C LYS A 49 -0.85 14.94 -5.67
N MET A 50 -1.25 14.08 -4.74
CA MET A 50 -0.53 12.83 -4.43
C MET A 50 -0.47 11.87 -5.62
N LYS A 51 -1.54 11.72 -6.40
CA LYS A 51 -1.54 10.91 -7.63
C LYS A 51 -0.55 11.46 -8.66
N LYS A 52 -0.50 12.79 -8.85
CA LYS A 52 0.47 13.44 -9.76
C LYS A 52 1.92 13.22 -9.30
N VAL A 53 2.21 13.39 -8.00
CA VAL A 53 3.54 13.14 -7.42
C VAL A 53 3.95 11.69 -7.60
N LYS A 54 3.08 10.73 -7.25
CA LYS A 54 3.36 9.29 -7.43
C LYS A 54 3.67 8.96 -8.89
N LYS A 55 2.87 9.49 -9.84
CA LYS A 55 3.10 9.30 -11.26
C LYS A 55 4.45 9.90 -11.70
N ALA A 56 4.78 11.11 -11.25
CA ALA A 56 6.06 11.74 -11.57
C ALA A 56 7.25 10.93 -11.04
N VAL A 57 7.17 10.47 -9.78
CA VAL A 57 8.19 9.60 -9.17
C VAL A 57 8.35 8.31 -9.98
N PHE A 58 7.26 7.62 -10.30
CA PHE A 58 7.32 6.39 -11.11
C PHE A 58 7.97 6.65 -12.47
N MET A 59 7.54 7.70 -13.19
CA MET A 59 8.10 8.03 -14.51
C MET A 59 9.59 8.36 -14.45
N SER A 60 10.05 9.04 -13.39
CA SER A 60 11.48 9.32 -13.21
C SER A 60 12.30 8.05 -13.03
N PHE A 61 11.88 7.16 -12.14
CA PHE A 61 12.55 5.86 -11.94
C PHE A 61 12.52 5.01 -13.20
N PHE A 62 11.37 4.92 -13.86
CA PHE A 62 11.22 4.15 -15.09
C PHE A 62 12.12 4.66 -16.22
N THR A 63 12.31 5.99 -16.34
CA THR A 63 13.25 6.57 -17.30
C THR A 63 14.70 6.18 -16.97
N ILE A 64 15.07 6.23 -15.70
CA ILE A 64 16.41 5.80 -15.24
C ILE A 64 16.59 4.30 -15.54
N SER A 65 15.60 3.48 -15.28
CA SER A 65 15.63 2.04 -15.56
C SER A 65 15.82 1.74 -17.03
N ILE A 66 15.14 2.45 -17.93
CA ILE A 66 15.33 2.30 -19.39
C ILE A 66 16.79 2.62 -19.77
N ILE A 67 17.35 3.73 -19.27
CA ILE A 67 18.73 4.11 -19.55
C ILE A 67 19.68 3.02 -19.04
N SER A 68 19.48 2.52 -17.81
CA SER A 68 20.31 1.47 -17.22
C SER A 68 20.23 0.15 -17.99
N ILE A 69 19.03 -0.23 -18.48
CA ILE A 69 18.85 -1.43 -19.32
C ILE A 69 19.63 -1.28 -20.63
N LEU A 70 19.52 -0.12 -21.27
CA LEU A 70 20.27 0.14 -22.51
C LEU A 70 21.78 0.10 -22.28
N GLU A 71 22.25 0.72 -21.19
CA GLU A 71 23.66 0.69 -20.80
C GLU A 71 24.17 -0.72 -20.59
N VAL A 72 23.46 -1.53 -19.79
CA VAL A 72 23.80 -2.95 -19.55
C VAL A 72 23.81 -3.73 -20.86
N PHE A 73 22.82 -3.50 -21.72
CA PHE A 73 22.73 -4.19 -23.01
C PHE A 73 23.93 -3.86 -23.91
N PHE A 74 24.24 -2.59 -24.13
CA PHE A 74 25.36 -2.18 -24.96
C PHE A 74 26.71 -2.58 -24.38
N GLN A 75 26.90 -2.48 -23.06
CA GLN A 75 28.12 -2.93 -22.39
C GLN A 75 28.38 -4.42 -22.62
N ASN A 76 27.33 -5.27 -22.48
CA ASN A 76 27.45 -6.69 -22.74
C ASN A 76 27.82 -6.97 -24.21
N LEU A 77 27.21 -6.27 -25.18
CA LEU A 77 27.52 -6.45 -26.61
C LEU A 77 28.96 -6.03 -26.94
N ILE A 78 29.43 -4.92 -26.39
CA ILE A 78 30.78 -4.41 -26.65
C ILE A 78 31.85 -5.31 -26.03
N MET A 79 31.64 -5.75 -24.77
CA MET A 79 32.66 -6.52 -24.04
C MET A 79 32.68 -8.00 -24.40
N TYR A 80 31.52 -8.60 -24.66
CA TYR A 80 31.37 -10.05 -24.79
C TYR A 80 30.77 -10.51 -26.12
N GLY A 81 30.28 -9.58 -26.97
CA GLY A 81 29.57 -9.92 -28.22
C GLY A 81 28.22 -10.62 -28.01
N LYS A 82 27.79 -10.82 -26.78
CA LYS A 82 26.56 -11.49 -26.35
C LYS A 82 26.10 -10.99 -24.99
N LEU A 83 24.85 -11.28 -24.62
CA LEU A 83 24.37 -11.05 -23.26
C LEU A 83 24.97 -12.13 -22.34
N GLU A 84 25.84 -11.74 -21.42
CA GLU A 84 26.46 -12.64 -20.45
C GLU A 84 25.93 -12.37 -19.03
N TRP A 85 26.35 -11.32 -18.36
CA TRP A 85 25.80 -10.94 -17.06
C TRP A 85 24.51 -10.09 -17.14
N GLY A 86 24.21 -9.55 -18.32
CA GLY A 86 22.97 -8.81 -18.58
C GLY A 86 21.71 -9.62 -18.36
N TYR A 87 21.78 -10.96 -18.47
CA TYR A 87 20.67 -11.86 -18.13
C TYR A 87 20.22 -11.78 -16.67
N TYR A 88 21.10 -11.38 -15.77
CA TYR A 88 20.78 -11.20 -14.36
C TYR A 88 20.34 -9.76 -14.05
N ALA A 89 21.01 -8.78 -14.65
CA ALA A 89 20.79 -7.38 -14.37
C ALA A 89 19.45 -6.86 -14.93
N ILE A 90 19.15 -7.16 -16.20
CA ILE A 90 17.92 -6.67 -16.86
C ILE A 90 16.64 -7.14 -16.18
N PRO A 91 16.45 -8.45 -15.89
CA PRO A 91 15.26 -8.89 -15.14
C PRO A 91 15.16 -8.30 -13.73
N SER A 92 16.30 -8.06 -13.07
CA SER A 92 16.33 -7.47 -11.73
C SER A 92 15.80 -6.03 -11.76
N ILE A 93 16.16 -5.23 -12.77
CA ILE A 93 15.65 -3.87 -12.98
C ILE A 93 14.14 -3.91 -13.24
N LEU A 94 13.66 -4.82 -14.08
CA LEU A 94 12.24 -4.97 -14.40
C LEU A 94 11.39 -5.35 -13.18
N VAL A 95 11.90 -6.25 -12.33
CA VAL A 95 11.21 -6.61 -11.07
C VAL A 95 11.20 -5.46 -10.08
N PHE A 96 12.28 -4.67 -10.02
CA PHE A 96 12.32 -3.44 -9.22
C PHE A 96 11.26 -2.45 -9.68
N ASP A 97 11.13 -2.21 -10.99
CA ASP A 97 10.11 -1.30 -11.56
C ASP A 97 8.69 -1.81 -11.28
N LEU A 98 8.46 -3.12 -11.39
CA LEU A 98 7.18 -3.73 -11.01
C LEU A 98 6.87 -3.52 -9.53
N GLY A 99 7.85 -3.73 -8.66
CA GLY A 99 7.71 -3.49 -7.22
C GLY A 99 7.39 -2.02 -6.91
N LEU A 100 8.07 -1.10 -7.58
CA LEU A 100 7.82 0.33 -7.45
C LEU A 100 6.42 0.70 -7.95
N PHE A 101 5.99 0.17 -9.08
CA PHE A 101 4.65 0.35 -9.62
C PHE A 101 3.58 -0.10 -8.62
N VAL A 102 3.71 -1.31 -8.09
CA VAL A 102 2.78 -1.87 -7.09
C VAL A 102 2.76 -1.05 -5.80
N PHE A 103 3.92 -0.55 -5.36
CA PHE A 103 4.02 0.28 -4.15
C PHE A 103 3.37 1.65 -4.33
N LEU A 104 3.53 2.28 -5.48
CA LEU A 104 3.00 3.62 -5.75
C LEU A 104 1.52 3.61 -6.13
N ASP A 105 1.03 2.54 -6.73
CA ASP A 105 -0.36 2.45 -7.16
C ASP A 105 -1.26 1.89 -6.05
N SER A 106 -2.48 2.41 -5.96
CA SER A 106 -3.45 2.06 -4.94
C SER A 106 -4.44 0.98 -5.40
N TYR A 107 -3.92 -0.07 -6.05
CA TYR A 107 -4.76 -1.24 -6.36
C TYR A 107 -5.18 -1.99 -5.10
N ARG A 108 -6.16 -2.90 -5.25
CA ARG A 108 -6.54 -3.80 -4.16
C ARG A 108 -5.33 -4.67 -3.79
N MET A 109 -5.08 -4.86 -2.50
CA MET A 109 -3.94 -5.63 -1.97
C MET A 109 -3.77 -7.00 -2.66
N ARG A 110 -4.87 -7.69 -2.97
CA ARG A 110 -4.86 -8.98 -3.67
C ARG A 110 -4.31 -8.89 -5.10
N THR A 111 -4.68 -7.84 -5.83
CA THR A 111 -4.17 -7.59 -7.20
C THR A 111 -2.67 -7.31 -7.15
N ASN A 112 -2.22 -6.50 -6.19
CA ASN A 112 -0.81 -6.21 -5.99
C ASN A 112 0.00 -7.46 -5.66
N LEU A 113 -0.50 -8.33 -4.79
CA LEU A 113 0.13 -9.61 -4.47
C LEU A 113 0.22 -10.53 -5.70
N PHE A 114 -0.83 -10.58 -6.52
CA PHE A 114 -0.82 -11.37 -7.76
C PHE A 114 0.22 -10.84 -8.76
N LEU A 115 0.33 -9.52 -8.93
CA LEU A 115 1.33 -8.91 -9.80
C LEU A 115 2.77 -9.19 -9.32
N ILE A 116 3.01 -9.10 -8.01
CA ILE A 116 4.32 -9.44 -7.42
C ILE A 116 4.64 -10.93 -7.66
N LEU A 117 3.67 -11.82 -7.43
CA LEU A 117 3.83 -13.25 -7.66
C LEU A 117 4.24 -13.55 -9.10
N THR A 118 3.49 -13.01 -10.07
CA THR A 118 3.77 -13.24 -11.49
C THR A 118 5.12 -12.66 -11.90
N GLY A 119 5.47 -11.47 -11.42
CA GLY A 119 6.76 -10.84 -11.67
C GLY A 119 7.95 -11.62 -11.11
N LEU A 120 7.87 -12.07 -9.86
CA LEU A 120 8.92 -12.88 -9.24
C LEU A 120 9.04 -14.26 -9.90
N THR A 121 7.93 -14.89 -10.29
CA THR A 121 7.95 -16.16 -11.01
C THR A 121 8.63 -16.00 -12.36
N ALA A 122 8.26 -14.97 -13.12
CA ALA A 122 8.89 -14.66 -14.41
C ALA A 122 10.39 -14.36 -14.23
N PHE A 123 10.76 -13.62 -13.18
CA PHE A 123 12.16 -13.34 -12.85
C PHE A 123 12.98 -14.61 -12.66
N PHE A 124 12.53 -15.54 -11.82
CA PHE A 124 13.26 -16.78 -11.58
C PHE A 124 13.37 -17.65 -12.83
N LEU A 125 12.32 -17.70 -13.66
CA LEU A 125 12.37 -18.42 -14.93
C LEU A 125 13.36 -17.78 -15.91
N LEU A 126 13.43 -16.45 -15.96
CA LEU A 126 14.40 -15.75 -16.82
C LEU A 126 15.84 -15.97 -16.37
N LEU A 127 16.11 -16.03 -15.05
CA LEU A 127 17.44 -16.35 -14.53
C LEU A 127 17.90 -17.76 -14.96
N ASP A 128 17.05 -18.77 -14.78
CA ASP A 128 17.37 -20.15 -15.17
C ASP A 128 17.50 -20.31 -16.70
N PHE A 129 16.74 -19.53 -17.47
CA PHE A 129 16.86 -19.53 -18.92
C PHE A 129 18.24 -19.02 -19.37
N GLY A 130 18.79 -18.02 -18.67
CA GLY A 130 20.17 -17.54 -18.89
C GLY A 130 21.21 -18.63 -18.67
N ASP A 131 21.05 -19.45 -17.63
CA ASP A 131 21.96 -20.56 -17.29
C ASP A 131 21.71 -21.83 -18.13
N LYS A 132 20.72 -21.84 -19.02
CA LYS A 132 20.29 -22.99 -19.84
C LYS A 132 19.93 -24.25 -19.02
N LYS A 133 19.56 -24.09 -17.74
CA LYS A 133 19.21 -25.20 -16.85
C LYS A 133 18.02 -24.76 -15.97
N LEU A 134 16.82 -25.22 -16.30
CA LEU A 134 15.60 -25.01 -15.53
C LEU A 134 15.57 -25.90 -14.26
N THR A 135 16.56 -25.77 -13.39
CA THR A 135 16.68 -26.62 -12.20
C THR A 135 16.43 -25.89 -10.91
N TRP A 136 16.94 -24.67 -10.78
CA TRP A 136 16.86 -23.91 -9.56
C TRP A 136 15.49 -23.22 -9.39
N SER A 137 14.97 -22.62 -10.45
CA SER A 137 13.69 -21.92 -10.38
C SER A 137 12.54 -22.89 -10.08
N ILE A 138 12.49 -24.04 -10.76
CA ILE A 138 11.44 -25.05 -10.53
C ILE A 138 11.62 -25.72 -9.16
N GLY A 139 12.85 -26.09 -8.81
CA GLY A 139 13.13 -26.82 -7.57
C GLY A 139 13.04 -26.00 -6.29
N ARG A 140 13.32 -24.70 -6.33
CA ARG A 140 13.40 -23.83 -5.16
C ARG A 140 12.68 -22.49 -5.33
N GLY A 141 12.95 -21.76 -6.42
CA GLY A 141 12.45 -20.41 -6.64
C GLY A 141 10.93 -20.33 -6.64
N ILE A 142 10.26 -21.10 -7.50
CA ILE A 142 8.79 -21.12 -7.61
C ILE A 142 8.13 -21.58 -6.32
N PRO A 143 8.55 -22.68 -5.66
CA PRO A 143 7.99 -23.08 -4.36
C PRO A 143 8.09 -21.98 -3.29
N ILE A 144 9.20 -21.22 -3.23
CA ILE A 144 9.35 -20.10 -2.29
C ILE A 144 8.34 -19.00 -2.60
N VAL A 145 8.21 -18.62 -3.89
CA VAL A 145 7.26 -17.56 -4.31
C VAL A 145 5.82 -17.96 -4.02
N VAL A 146 5.46 -19.23 -4.30
CA VAL A 146 4.12 -19.76 -4.01
C VAL A 146 3.85 -19.76 -2.51
N ALA A 147 4.80 -20.20 -1.68
CA ALA A 147 4.67 -20.18 -0.22
C ALA A 147 4.49 -18.74 0.30
N PHE A 148 5.30 -17.79 -0.19
CA PHE A 148 5.16 -16.37 0.12
C PHE A 148 3.78 -15.83 -0.25
N TYR A 149 3.28 -16.18 -1.43
CA TYR A 149 1.96 -15.75 -1.90
C TYR A 149 0.83 -16.29 -1.03
N LEU A 150 0.85 -17.58 -0.70
CA LEU A 150 -0.17 -18.19 0.16
C LEU A 150 -0.21 -17.54 1.54
N ILE A 151 0.96 -17.33 2.16
CA ILE A 151 1.06 -16.63 3.46
C ILE A 151 0.55 -15.19 3.34
N SER A 152 0.89 -14.48 2.27
CA SER A 152 0.46 -13.11 2.02
C SER A 152 -1.05 -13.01 1.76
N LEU A 153 -1.68 -14.01 1.13
CA LEU A 153 -3.15 -14.07 0.99
C LEU A 153 -3.84 -14.19 2.34
N VAL A 154 -3.35 -15.07 3.22
CA VAL A 154 -3.90 -15.21 4.58
C VAL A 154 -3.71 -13.92 5.35
N PHE A 155 -2.53 -13.30 5.25
CA PHE A 155 -2.27 -12.00 5.86
C PHE A 155 -3.18 -10.90 5.33
N SER A 156 -3.45 -10.85 4.02
CA SER A 156 -4.39 -9.91 3.40
C SER A 156 -5.80 -10.04 3.97
N TYR A 157 -6.26 -11.28 4.19
CA TYR A 157 -7.55 -11.53 4.84
C TYR A 157 -7.59 -11.01 6.28
N VAL A 158 -6.53 -11.25 7.05
CA VAL A 158 -6.39 -10.75 8.43
C VAL A 158 -6.34 -9.21 8.45
N TRP A 159 -5.63 -8.61 7.51
CA TRP A 159 -5.55 -7.17 7.32
C TRP A 159 -6.93 -6.54 7.11
N ASP A 160 -7.70 -7.07 6.16
CA ASP A 160 -9.05 -6.55 5.86
C ASP A 160 -9.97 -6.62 7.08
N LYS A 161 -9.87 -7.71 7.86
CA LYS A 161 -10.67 -7.94 9.06
C LYS A 161 -10.29 -7.03 10.24
N HIS A 162 -9.03 -6.64 10.36
CA HIS A 162 -8.48 -5.91 11.50
C HIS A 162 -7.92 -4.52 11.15
N LYS A 163 -8.34 -3.93 10.04
CA LYS A 163 -7.82 -2.67 9.50
C LYS A 163 -7.78 -1.50 10.50
N SER A 164 -8.67 -1.49 11.49
CA SER A 164 -8.71 -0.47 12.55
C SER A 164 -7.66 -0.67 13.66
N ASP A 165 -7.13 -1.90 13.83
CA ASP A 165 -6.29 -2.29 14.96
C ASP A 165 -4.83 -2.52 14.53
N ARG A 166 -4.05 -1.45 14.37
CA ARG A 166 -2.65 -1.52 13.89
C ARG A 166 -1.76 -2.48 14.67
N LEU A 167 -1.91 -2.55 16.00
CA LEU A 167 -1.12 -3.45 16.85
C LEU A 167 -1.44 -4.93 16.60
N LYS A 168 -2.69 -5.26 16.31
CA LYS A 168 -3.04 -6.65 15.90
C LYS A 168 -2.41 -7.00 14.57
N ILE A 169 -2.46 -6.09 13.59
CA ILE A 169 -1.86 -6.30 12.28
C ILE A 169 -0.36 -6.54 12.41
N LEU A 170 0.34 -5.71 13.20
CA LEU A 170 1.77 -5.88 13.47
C LEU A 170 2.08 -7.24 14.10
N ASN A 171 1.26 -7.67 15.08
CA ASN A 171 1.41 -8.98 15.72
C ASN A 171 1.28 -10.12 14.70
N PHE A 172 0.23 -10.10 13.86
CA PHE A 172 0.06 -11.11 12.81
C PHE A 172 1.19 -11.07 11.78
N PHE A 173 1.67 -9.88 11.40
CA PHE A 173 2.80 -9.75 10.50
C PHE A 173 4.05 -10.47 11.03
N ILE A 174 4.43 -10.21 12.29
CA ILE A 174 5.59 -10.85 12.94
C ILE A 174 5.41 -12.38 12.99
N PHE A 175 4.21 -12.86 13.32
CA PHE A 175 3.88 -14.27 13.35
C PHE A 175 4.03 -14.93 11.97
N PHE A 176 3.52 -14.29 10.90
CA PHE A 176 3.63 -14.81 9.54
C PHE A 176 5.07 -14.78 9.01
N VAL A 177 5.87 -13.78 9.38
CA VAL A 177 7.31 -13.77 9.07
C VAL A 177 7.99 -14.99 9.69
N GLY A 178 7.70 -15.32 10.96
CA GLY A 178 8.24 -16.52 11.62
C GLY A 178 7.86 -17.81 10.86
N ILE A 179 6.62 -17.97 10.45
CA ILE A 179 6.16 -19.11 9.64
C ILE A 179 6.88 -19.16 8.31
N PHE A 180 7.02 -18.01 7.64
CA PHE A 180 7.68 -17.95 6.33
C PHE A 180 9.13 -18.40 6.40
N LEU A 181 9.89 -18.02 7.44
CA LEU A 181 11.28 -18.46 7.64
C LEU A 181 11.39 -19.98 7.79
N LEU A 182 10.47 -20.62 8.52
CA LEU A 182 10.44 -22.09 8.66
C LEU A 182 10.16 -22.77 7.31
N VAL A 183 9.17 -22.29 6.56
CA VAL A 183 8.81 -22.84 5.25
C VAL A 183 9.96 -22.63 4.25
N LEU A 184 10.61 -21.48 4.29
CA LEU A 184 11.73 -21.15 3.43
C LEU A 184 12.91 -22.13 3.62
N GLU A 185 13.31 -22.39 4.87
CA GLU A 185 14.38 -23.33 5.15
C GLU A 185 14.00 -24.76 4.72
N LEU A 186 12.76 -25.17 4.96
CA LEU A 186 12.28 -26.49 4.53
C LEU A 186 12.39 -26.69 3.02
N ILE A 187 12.07 -25.67 2.23
CA ILE A 187 12.17 -25.70 0.76
C ILE A 187 13.64 -25.75 0.32
N ILE A 188 14.52 -24.98 0.97
CA ILE A 188 15.92 -24.86 0.54
C ILE A 188 16.75 -26.08 0.94
N SER A 189 16.70 -26.46 2.21
CA SER A 189 17.62 -27.44 2.80
C SER A 189 16.98 -28.78 3.17
N LYS A 190 15.64 -28.86 3.14
CA LYS A 190 14.84 -30.02 3.61
C LYS A 190 15.14 -30.41 5.08
N LYS A 191 15.82 -29.53 5.81
CA LYS A 191 16.16 -29.69 7.24
C LYS A 191 15.87 -28.38 7.93
N MET A 192 15.49 -28.44 9.21
CA MET A 192 15.26 -27.26 10.03
C MET A 192 16.45 -27.09 10.95
N THR A 193 17.25 -26.05 10.74
CA THR A 193 18.44 -25.74 11.56
C THR A 193 18.42 -24.30 12.06
N TRP A 194 18.69 -23.33 11.17
CA TRP A 194 18.78 -21.92 11.53
C TRP A 194 17.41 -21.22 11.67
N SER A 195 16.40 -21.67 10.92
CA SER A 195 15.08 -21.03 10.96
C SER A 195 14.38 -21.21 12.31
N ILE A 196 14.63 -22.29 13.02
CA ILE A 196 14.11 -22.48 14.38
C ILE A 196 14.66 -21.39 15.30
N PHE A 197 15.96 -21.15 15.29
CA PHE A 197 16.58 -20.10 16.11
C PHE A 197 16.09 -18.71 15.76
N SER A 198 15.79 -18.44 14.49
CA SER A 198 15.30 -17.16 14.02
C SER A 198 13.80 -16.97 14.26
N SER A 199 12.99 -18.03 14.19
CA SER A 199 11.53 -17.96 14.35
C SER A 199 11.09 -17.93 15.83
N ILE A 200 11.81 -18.58 16.74
CA ILE A 200 11.48 -18.59 18.18
C ILE A 200 11.36 -17.17 18.76
N PRO A 201 12.34 -16.25 18.59
CA PRO A 201 12.22 -14.88 19.07
C PRO A 201 11.01 -14.13 18.47
N LEU A 202 10.69 -14.38 17.19
CA LEU A 202 9.53 -13.77 16.53
C LEU A 202 8.21 -14.26 17.13
N PHE A 203 8.09 -15.55 17.42
CA PHE A 203 6.90 -16.09 18.07
C PHE A 203 6.76 -15.59 19.51
N ILE A 204 7.86 -15.53 20.28
CA ILE A 204 7.84 -14.95 21.62
C ILE A 204 7.40 -13.49 21.56
N LEU A 205 7.96 -12.69 20.66
CA LEU A 205 7.59 -11.29 20.45
C LEU A 205 6.11 -11.16 20.08
N SER A 206 5.60 -12.02 19.21
CA SER A 206 4.18 -12.06 18.84
C SER A 206 3.28 -12.33 20.05
N ILE A 207 3.65 -13.28 20.90
CA ILE A 207 2.92 -13.60 22.14
C ILE A 207 2.94 -12.41 23.11
N MET A 208 4.10 -11.79 23.30
CA MET A 208 4.25 -10.61 24.17
C MET A 208 3.41 -9.43 23.69
N LEU A 209 3.42 -9.14 22.37
CA LEU A 209 2.59 -8.09 21.78
C LEU A 209 1.10 -8.37 21.95
N ARG A 210 0.68 -9.62 21.82
CA ARG A 210 -0.72 -10.02 22.05
C ARG A 210 -1.14 -9.80 23.49
N TYR A 211 -0.28 -10.14 24.44
CA TYR A 211 -0.52 -9.93 25.87
C TYR A 211 -0.59 -8.43 26.21
N ALA A 212 0.41 -7.66 25.76
CA ALA A 212 0.45 -6.21 25.94
C ALA A 212 -0.79 -5.52 25.37
N TYR A 213 -1.22 -5.93 24.16
CA TYR A 213 -2.44 -5.40 23.53
C TYR A 213 -3.69 -5.68 24.36
N LYS A 214 -3.82 -6.91 24.90
CA LYS A 214 -4.97 -7.28 25.74
C LYS A 214 -5.00 -6.45 27.03
N SER A 215 -3.86 -6.34 27.70
CA SER A 215 -3.72 -5.55 28.94
C SER A 215 -4.05 -4.05 28.70
N TYR A 216 -3.52 -3.47 27.64
CA TYR A 216 -3.80 -2.08 27.26
C TYR A 216 -5.30 -1.84 27.00
N LYS A 217 -5.96 -2.76 26.30
CA LYS A 217 -7.39 -2.63 25.99
C LYS A 217 -8.27 -2.76 27.24
N GLU A 218 -7.91 -3.60 28.19
CA GLU A 218 -8.61 -3.75 29.47
C GLU A 218 -8.44 -2.51 30.34
N GLU A 219 -7.23 -1.95 30.40
CA GLU A 219 -6.98 -0.72 31.15
C GLU A 219 -7.71 0.51 30.55
N PHE A 220 -7.72 0.62 29.22
CA PHE A 220 -8.47 1.68 28.51
C PHE A 220 -9.97 1.60 28.79
N LYS A 221 -10.56 0.39 28.81
CA LYS A 221 -11.95 0.19 29.18
C LYS A 221 -12.25 0.62 30.63
N ARG A 222 -11.35 0.28 31.56
CA ARG A 222 -11.51 0.68 32.99
C ARG A 222 -11.49 2.19 33.17
N ARG A 223 -10.69 2.92 32.39
CA ARG A 223 -10.63 4.40 32.44
C ARG A 223 -11.85 5.09 31.83
N LEU A 224 -12.47 4.46 30.81
CA LEU A 224 -13.67 5.00 30.16
C LEU A 224 -14.97 4.79 30.97
N HIS A 225 -14.98 3.85 31.91
CA HIS A 225 -16.13 3.56 32.78
C HIS A 225 -16.01 4.22 34.18
N ARG A 226 -15.05 5.14 34.37
CA ARG A 226 -14.97 6.07 35.49
C ARG A 226 -15.29 7.46 35.04
#